data_3f5c8a82c366f05b8ef8b2fb724ae105
#
_entry.id   3f5c8a82c366f05b8ef8b2fb724ae105
#
_cell.length_a   1.000
_cell.length_b   1.000
_cell.length_c   1.000
_cell.angle_alpha   90.00
_cell.angle_beta   90.00
_cell.angle_gamma   90.00
#
_symmetry.space_group_name_H-M   'P 1'
#
loop_
_entity.id
_entity.type
_entity.pdbx_description
1 polymer ?
#
loop_
_entity_poly.entity_id
_entity_poly.type
_entity_poly.pdbx_seq_one_letter_code
_entity_poly.pdbx_strand_id
1 'polypeptide(L)' 'MAMHEEEEVTAEEEELVEKCIEIIRQEKRASTSLLQRRLRLGYTRAARIVDILEQRGILGPGEGAKPREILVDLDAAV' A
#
# COMPACT_ATOMS: atom_id res chain seq x y z
N MET A 1 25.74 -7.01 -1.37
CA MET A 1 25.17 -6.87 -1.53
C MET A 1 24.09 -6.91 -1.51
N ALA A 2 23.79 -6.93 -1.42
CA ALA A 2 22.85 -6.95 -1.49
C ALA A 2 21.98 -6.87 -1.39
N MET A 3 21.65 -6.73 -1.27
CA MET A 3 20.80 -6.66 -1.26
C MET A 3 19.74 -6.47 -1.23
N HIS A 4 19.22 -6.09 -1.05
CA HIS A 4 18.18 -5.89 -1.09
C HIS A 4 17.57 -5.48 -2.13
N GLU A 5 18.02 -5.40 -2.74
CA GLU A 5 17.65 -5.13 -3.97
C GLU A 5 16.57 -5.92 -4.42
N GLU A 6 16.47 -6.96 -3.97
CA GLU A 6 15.31 -7.71 -4.24
C GLU A 6 14.11 -6.96 -3.81
N GLU A 7 14.34 -5.80 -3.23
CA GLU A 7 13.24 -4.93 -2.88
C GLU A 7 12.78 -4.07 -4.02
N GLU A 8 13.36 -4.27 -5.18
CA GLU A 8 12.97 -3.48 -6.32
C GLU A 8 11.52 -3.73 -6.69
N VAL A 9 10.76 -2.67 -6.95
CA VAL A 9 9.35 -2.77 -7.24
C VAL A 9 9.15 -3.03 -8.72
N THR A 10 8.40 -4.08 -9.03
CA THR A 10 8.17 -4.43 -10.43
C THR A 10 7.09 -3.54 -11.04
N ALA A 11 7.00 -3.56 -12.38
CA ALA A 11 5.97 -2.78 -13.06
C ALA A 11 4.58 -3.23 -12.64
N GLU A 12 4.40 -4.52 -12.42
CA GLU A 12 3.11 -5.04 -11.98
C GLU A 12 2.77 -4.52 -10.59
N GLU A 13 3.78 -4.47 -9.72
CA GLU A 13 3.56 -3.95 -8.38
C GLU A 13 3.25 -2.46 -8.42
N GLU A 14 3.86 -1.72 -9.34
CA GLU A 14 3.55 -0.29 -9.47
C GLU A 14 2.09 -0.08 -9.86
N GLU A 15 1.57 -0.91 -10.74
CA GLU A 15 0.16 -0.82 -11.08
C GLU A 15 -0.72 -1.07 -9.88
N LEU A 16 -0.36 -2.06 -9.07
CA LEU A 16 -1.12 -2.34 -7.87
C LEU A 16 -1.01 -1.22 -6.85
N VAL A 17 0.16 -0.59 -6.76
CA VAL A 17 0.33 0.55 -5.89
C VAL A 17 -0.65 1.66 -6.28
N GLU A 18 -0.75 1.94 -7.58
CA GLU A 18 -1.67 3.00 -8.02
C GLU A 18 -3.11 2.65 -7.71
N LYS A 19 -3.49 1.39 -7.91
CA LYS A 19 -4.85 0.98 -7.59
C LYS A 19 -5.13 1.07 -6.11
N CYS A 20 -4.14 0.71 -5.29
CA CYS A 20 -4.30 0.82 -3.85
C CYS A 20 -4.45 2.27 -3.41
N ILE A 21 -3.67 3.17 -3.99
CA ILE A 21 -3.77 4.57 -3.64
C ILE A 21 -5.17 5.10 -3.97
N GLU A 22 -5.71 4.70 -5.11
CA GLU A 22 -7.04 5.14 -5.48
C GLU A 22 -8.09 4.62 -4.51
N ILE A 23 -7.98 3.36 -4.10
CA ILE A 23 -8.91 2.79 -3.14
C ILE A 23 -8.81 3.50 -1.80
N ILE A 24 -7.59 3.74 -1.34
CA ILE A 24 -7.36 4.42 -0.07
C ILE A 24 -7.94 5.83 -0.12
N ARG A 25 -7.78 6.50 -1.25
CA ARG A 25 -8.31 7.84 -1.41
C ARG A 25 -9.83 7.83 -1.32
N GLN A 26 -10.47 6.86 -1.97
CA GLN A 26 -11.93 6.76 -1.97
C GLN A 26 -12.47 6.37 -0.61
N GLU A 27 -11.83 5.39 0.04
CA GLU A 27 -12.34 4.85 1.29
C GLU A 27 -11.89 5.64 2.50
N LYS A 28 -10.89 6.50 2.33
CA LYS A 28 -10.27 7.24 3.44
C LYS A 28 -9.74 6.29 4.50
N ARG A 29 -9.28 5.14 4.07
CA ARG A 29 -8.90 4.10 4.98
C ARG A 29 -7.88 3.20 4.32
N ALA A 30 -6.88 2.77 5.07
CA ALA A 30 -5.80 1.94 4.56
C ALA A 30 -5.60 0.72 5.43
N SER A 31 -6.25 -0.38 5.09
CA SER A 31 -6.03 -1.63 5.79
C SER A 31 -5.73 -2.71 4.78
N THR A 32 -4.90 -3.67 5.21
CA THR A 32 -4.53 -4.76 4.34
C THR A 32 -5.75 -5.57 3.94
N SER A 33 -6.68 -5.80 4.87
CA SER A 33 -7.85 -6.60 4.54
C SER A 33 -8.78 -5.89 3.57
N LEU A 34 -8.87 -4.57 3.64
CA LEU A 34 -9.65 -3.82 2.66
C LEU A 34 -9.06 -4.01 1.27
N LEU A 35 -7.75 -3.90 1.15
CA LEU A 35 -7.10 -4.04 -0.15
C LEU A 35 -7.21 -5.45 -0.68
N GLN A 36 -7.15 -6.44 0.20
CA GLN A 36 -7.34 -7.82 -0.22
C GLN A 36 -8.70 -8.01 -0.87
N ARG A 37 -9.73 -7.47 -0.24
CA ARG A 37 -11.09 -7.64 -0.75
C ARG A 37 -11.33 -6.86 -2.03
N ARG A 38 -10.86 -5.61 -2.07
CA ARG A 38 -11.13 -4.76 -3.22
C ARG A 38 -10.37 -5.21 -4.46
N LEU A 39 -9.15 -5.71 -4.28
CA LEU A 39 -8.30 -6.10 -5.40
C LEU A 39 -8.21 -7.60 -5.57
N ARG A 40 -8.85 -8.36 -4.68
CA ARG A 40 -8.83 -9.82 -4.74
C ARG A 40 -7.41 -10.35 -4.68
N LEU A 41 -6.64 -9.81 -3.77
CA LEU A 41 -5.26 -10.23 -3.57
C LEU A 41 -5.15 -11.16 -2.38
N GLY A 42 -4.20 -12.08 -2.44
CA GLY A 42 -3.83 -12.83 -1.26
C GLY A 42 -3.15 -11.92 -0.25
N TYR A 43 -3.04 -12.40 0.98
CA TYR A 43 -2.48 -11.58 2.05
C TYR A 43 -1.06 -11.15 1.74
N THR A 44 -0.23 -12.09 1.28
CA THR A 44 1.17 -11.80 1.04
C THR A 44 1.35 -10.67 0.04
N ARG A 45 0.55 -10.70 -1.03
CA ARG A 45 0.65 -9.67 -2.05
C ARG A 45 0.15 -8.33 -1.53
N ALA A 46 -0.97 -8.34 -0.82
CA ALA A 46 -1.50 -7.10 -0.26
C ALA A 46 -0.53 -6.50 0.75
N ALA A 47 0.07 -7.34 1.59
CA ALA A 47 1.04 -6.85 2.57
C ALA A 47 2.26 -6.26 1.88
N ARG A 48 2.69 -6.87 0.79
CA ARG A 48 3.83 -6.33 0.03
C ARG A 48 3.53 -4.92 -0.48
N ILE A 49 2.33 -4.71 -1.02
CA ILE A 49 1.97 -3.39 -1.54
C ILE A 49 1.88 -2.37 -0.40
N VAL A 50 1.32 -2.78 0.73
CA VAL A 50 1.25 -1.89 1.89
C VAL A 50 2.65 -1.51 2.36
N ASP A 51 3.59 -2.46 2.35
CA ASP A 51 4.97 -2.17 2.72
C ASP A 51 5.60 -1.15 1.78
N ILE A 52 5.31 -1.27 0.49
CA ILE A 52 5.82 -0.30 -0.48
C ILE A 52 5.27 1.09 -0.17
N LEU A 53 3.98 1.18 0.15
CA LEU A 53 3.38 2.46 0.48
C LEU A 53 3.98 3.04 1.76
N GLU A 54 4.30 2.19 2.73
CA GLU A 54 4.95 2.65 3.93
C GLU A 54 6.35 3.18 3.63
N GLN A 55 7.10 2.47 2.82
CA GLN A 55 8.45 2.90 2.47
C GLN A 55 8.46 4.22 1.74
N ARG A 56 7.40 4.50 0.99
CA ARG A 56 7.29 5.76 0.25
C ARG A 56 6.71 6.89 1.08
N GLY A 57 6.42 6.64 2.35
CA GLY A 57 5.92 7.67 3.23
C GLY A 57 4.45 7.99 3.05
N ILE A 58 3.72 7.14 2.35
CA ILE A 58 2.30 7.36 2.13
C ILE A 58 1.47 6.84 3.30
N LEU A 59 1.91 5.72 3.88
CA LEU A 59 1.22 5.11 5.02
C LEU A 59 2.16 5.03 6.21
N GLY A 60 1.59 5.09 7.40
CA GLY A 60 2.35 4.91 8.62
C GLY A 60 2.62 3.45 8.92
N PRO A 61 3.39 3.19 9.96
CA PRO A 61 3.76 1.81 10.31
C PRO A 61 2.57 1.00 10.80
N GLY A 62 2.66 -0.31 10.63
CA GLY A 62 1.60 -1.19 11.07
C GLY A 62 1.55 -1.31 12.58
N GLU A 63 0.35 -1.42 13.12
CA GLU A 63 0.13 -1.60 14.54
C GLU A 63 -0.95 -2.65 14.72
N GLY A 64 -0.58 -3.89 14.51
CA GLY A 64 -1.52 -4.98 14.63
C GLY A 64 -2.57 -4.94 13.54
N ALA A 65 -3.82 -5.14 13.91
CA ALA A 65 -4.91 -5.19 12.93
C ALA A 65 -5.49 -3.83 12.60
N LYS A 66 -4.97 -2.77 13.19
CA LYS A 66 -5.52 -1.45 12.95
C LYS A 66 -5.22 -0.97 11.53
N PRO A 67 -6.10 -0.19 10.93
CA PRO A 67 -5.77 0.43 9.66
C PRO A 67 -4.55 1.33 9.80
N ARG A 68 -3.77 1.44 8.72
CA ARG A 68 -2.60 2.30 8.71
C ARG A 68 -3.01 3.74 8.62
N GLU A 69 -2.23 4.61 9.25
CA GLU A 69 -2.45 6.04 9.14
C GLU A 69 -2.06 6.51 7.74
N ILE A 70 -2.87 7.38 7.15
CA ILE A 70 -2.57 7.95 5.84
C ILE A 70 -1.80 9.24 6.08
N LEU A 71 -0.54 9.23 5.66
CA LEU A 71 0.38 10.31 6.01
C LEU A 71 0.38 11.48 5.03
N VAL A 72 -0.26 11.32 3.89
CA VAL A 72 -0.27 12.36 2.87
C VAL A 72 -1.71 12.68 2.50
N ASP A 73 -1.90 13.85 1.90
CA ASP A 73 -3.22 14.26 1.44
C ASP A 73 -3.38 13.80 0.00
N LEU A 74 -4.04 12.65 -0.16
CA LEU A 74 -4.18 12.08 -1.50
C LEU A 74 -5.10 12.89 -2.39
N ASP A 75 -5.99 13.68 -1.80
CA ASP A 75 -6.89 14.51 -2.60
C ASP A 75 -6.20 15.75 -3.12
N ALA A 76 -5.11 16.16 -2.51
CA ALA A 76 -4.40 17.37 -2.93
C ALA A 76 -3.48 17.09 -4.12
N ALA A 77 -3.38 15.88 -4.56
CA ALA A 77 -2.44 15.50 -5.61
C ALA A 77 -2.91 15.88 -7.01
N VAL A 78 -4.03 16.50 -7.15
CA VAL A 78 -4.55 16.83 -8.48
C VAL A 78 -4.10 18.18 -8.98
#